data_b1e8824949af1a1a67504034347a6f4c
#
_entry.id   b1e8824949af1a1a67504034347a6f4c
#
_cell.length_a   1.000
_cell.length_b   1.000
_cell.length_c   1.000
_cell.angle_alpha   90.00
_cell.angle_beta   90.00
_cell.angle_gamma   90.00
#
_symmetry.space_group_name_H-M   'P 1'
#
loop_
_entity.id
_entity.type
_entity.pdbx_description
1 polymer ?
#
loop_
_entity_poly.entity_id
_entity_poly.type
_entity_poly.pdbx_seq_one_letter_code
_entity_poly.pdbx_strand_id
1 'polypeptide(L)'
;MSEAPIAAEPPLAEGTDGTEGTAGSQGAEGFRRSEGLDAHLVVRRGDFRLDVSLTAAPGDVVALLGPNGAGKTTALRALAGLTPLTGGHLRLDGAALERTAPESRPVGVVFQDYLLFPHLTALDNIAFGPRCQGLGKAAARAQAAEWLDRMGLAEYAGTKPRRLSGGQAQRVALARALATRPRLLLLDEPLAALDARTRLDVRAQLRRHLAEFDAVAVLVTHDPLDAMVLADRLVVVEHGRVVQEGTPGDIARHPRTDYIAHLVGLNLYRGRSEGHVVRLDAQDPSGTRPPGPAVSSADTGGRDTGGRDTGGAGSDVHGSGGTGSDAHGTDAPGTDPAVITTTDHLTGPVFVAFPPSAVTLHRDRPTGSSARNLWRCEVAGLEVHGDQIRADLTGELSLTADLTTVAAAELGLHTGTPVWATVKAAQTHAYPA
;
A
#
# COMPACT_ATOMS: atom_id res chain seq x y z
N MET A 1 -70.47 16.50 -3.76
CA MET A 1 -71.45 16.53 -2.65
C MET A 1 -71.26 15.24 -1.93
N SER A 2 -70.63 15.16 -0.81
CA SER A 2 -70.85 15.62 0.53
C SER A 2 -69.56 15.44 1.31
N GLU A 3 -69.09 16.43 1.86
CA GLU A 3 -68.37 16.91 2.99
C GLU A 3 -68.09 15.94 4.16
N ALA A 4 -66.96 16.21 4.73
CA ALA A 4 -66.33 15.73 5.91
C ALA A 4 -67.15 15.88 7.20
N PRO A 5 -66.75 15.37 8.36
CA PRO A 5 -66.17 16.33 9.32
C PRO A 5 -64.92 15.89 10.11
N ILE A 6 -64.23 16.92 10.53
CA ILE A 6 -63.14 17.11 11.47
C ILE A 6 -63.62 16.72 12.92
N ALA A 7 -62.78 16.09 13.73
CA ALA A 7 -62.90 16.04 15.19
C ALA A 7 -61.49 16.12 15.81
N ALA A 8 -61.16 17.14 16.38
CA ALA A 8 -60.99 17.74 17.72
C ALA A 8 -60.00 17.03 18.63
N GLU A 9 -58.95 17.78 19.00
CA GLU A 9 -58.00 17.53 20.10
C GLU A 9 -58.70 17.64 21.46
N PRO A 10 -58.20 16.99 22.53
CA PRO A 10 -58.41 17.41 23.91
C PRO A 10 -57.12 17.83 24.64
N PRO A 11 -57.24 18.52 25.79
CA PRO A 11 -56.33 19.57 26.22
C PRO A 11 -55.29 19.13 27.24
N LEU A 12 -54.29 20.05 27.44
CA LEU A 12 -53.27 20.11 28.47
C LEU A 12 -53.86 20.07 29.90
N ALA A 13 -53.15 19.32 30.78
CA ALA A 13 -53.29 19.50 32.24
C ALA A 13 -51.94 19.72 32.86
N GLU A 14 -51.85 20.84 33.59
CA GLU A 14 -50.72 21.34 34.37
C GLU A 14 -50.55 20.57 35.69
N GLY A 15 -49.27 20.52 36.15
CA GLY A 15 -48.80 20.77 37.51
C GLY A 15 -48.79 19.61 38.49
N THR A 16 -47.63 19.28 39.04
CA THR A 16 -47.13 19.75 40.35
C THR A 16 -45.82 19.06 40.75
N ASP A 17 -44.95 19.87 41.28
CA ASP A 17 -43.78 19.75 42.13
C ASP A 17 -43.63 18.51 43.02
N GLY A 18 -42.32 18.05 43.25
CA GLY A 18 -42.01 17.18 44.38
C GLY A 18 -40.66 16.46 44.33
N THR A 19 -39.58 17.17 44.67
CA THR A 19 -38.41 16.75 45.49
C THR A 19 -37.71 15.42 45.34
N GLU A 20 -36.40 15.52 45.04
CA GLU A 20 -35.22 14.85 45.62
C GLU A 20 -35.17 13.32 45.78
N GLY A 21 -34.17 12.75 45.13
CA GLY A 21 -33.69 11.38 45.35
C GLY A 21 -32.45 11.09 44.55
N THR A 22 -31.27 11.55 45.01
CA THR A 22 -29.94 11.10 44.57
C THR A 22 -29.80 9.62 44.79
N ALA A 23 -29.69 8.86 43.70
CA ALA A 23 -29.03 7.55 43.72
C ALA A 23 -28.34 7.35 42.36
N GLY A 24 -27.01 7.37 42.39
CA GLY A 24 -26.18 7.08 41.23
C GLY A 24 -26.43 5.69 40.67
N SER A 25 -26.91 5.66 39.47
CA SER A 25 -26.75 4.49 38.58
C SER A 25 -25.63 4.86 37.61
N GLN A 26 -24.38 4.55 37.99
CA GLN A 26 -23.35 4.35 37.01
C GLN A 26 -23.82 3.20 36.11
N GLY A 27 -24.37 3.61 34.96
CA GLY A 27 -24.82 2.72 33.93
C GLY A 27 -23.70 1.77 33.55
N ALA A 28 -24.00 0.49 33.61
CA ALA A 28 -23.31 -0.52 32.85
C ALA A 28 -23.35 -0.06 31.38
N GLU A 29 -22.27 0.55 30.90
CA GLU A 29 -21.99 0.59 29.46
C GLU A 29 -21.92 -0.86 29.02
N GLY A 30 -23.03 -1.32 28.48
CA GLY A 30 -23.12 -2.62 27.84
C GLY A 30 -22.01 -2.66 26.80
N PHE A 31 -21.05 -3.53 27.02
CA PHE A 31 -20.07 -3.95 26.04
C PHE A 31 -20.87 -4.38 24.80
N ARG A 32 -21.09 -3.45 23.85
CA ARG A 32 -21.49 -3.82 22.50
C ARG A 32 -20.36 -4.71 22.01
N ARG A 33 -20.64 -6.00 21.84
CA ARG A 33 -19.72 -6.89 21.14
C ARG A 33 -19.41 -6.17 19.83
N SER A 34 -18.15 -5.75 19.66
CA SER A 34 -17.70 -5.12 18.40
C SER A 34 -17.86 -6.20 17.32
N GLU A 35 -18.84 -6.00 16.44
CA GLU A 35 -18.91 -6.79 15.23
C GLU A 35 -17.72 -6.41 14.35
N GLY A 36 -17.13 -7.40 13.66
CA GLY A 36 -15.98 -7.21 12.81
C GLY A 36 -14.66 -7.65 13.43
N LEU A 37 -13.54 -7.12 12.90
CA LEU A 37 -12.18 -7.44 13.30
C LEU A 37 -11.65 -6.42 14.31
N ASP A 38 -11.11 -6.90 15.43
CA ASP A 38 -10.31 -6.15 16.39
C ASP A 38 -9.06 -6.96 16.71
N ALA A 39 -7.91 -6.53 16.21
CA ALA A 39 -6.65 -7.25 16.31
C ALA A 39 -5.49 -6.33 16.70
N HIS A 40 -4.71 -6.75 17.68
CA HIS A 40 -3.38 -6.24 17.97
C HIS A 40 -2.40 -7.39 17.83
N LEU A 41 -1.67 -7.38 16.73
CA LEU A 41 -0.80 -8.49 16.32
C LEU A 41 0.63 -8.22 16.78
N VAL A 42 1.11 -8.92 17.82
CA VAL A 42 2.50 -8.91 18.23
C VAL A 42 3.12 -10.26 17.90
N VAL A 43 4.11 -10.27 16.98
CA VAL A 43 4.85 -11.47 16.58
C VAL A 43 6.34 -11.18 16.59
N ARG A 44 7.13 -12.06 17.22
CA ARG A 44 8.60 -11.99 17.23
C ARG A 44 9.19 -13.14 16.44
N ARG A 45 10.16 -12.83 15.56
CA ARG A 45 10.93 -13.82 14.78
C ARG A 45 12.39 -13.37 14.74
N GLY A 46 13.24 -13.97 15.57
CA GLY A 46 14.60 -13.46 15.75
C GLY A 46 14.58 -11.99 16.18
N ASP A 47 15.30 -11.15 15.45
CA ASP A 47 15.37 -9.70 15.69
C ASP A 47 14.15 -8.92 15.16
N PHE A 48 13.35 -9.54 14.29
CA PHE A 48 12.16 -8.90 13.73
C PHE A 48 11.00 -8.95 14.71
N ARG A 49 10.36 -7.79 14.92
CA ARG A 49 9.13 -7.63 15.70
C ARG A 49 8.04 -6.99 14.85
N LEU A 50 6.94 -7.69 14.66
CA LEU A 50 5.68 -7.13 14.21
C LEU A 50 4.89 -6.62 15.41
N ASP A 51 4.35 -5.40 15.31
CA ASP A 51 3.52 -4.77 16.34
C ASP A 51 2.49 -3.88 15.61
N VAL A 52 1.36 -4.47 15.23
CA VAL A 52 0.38 -3.86 14.32
C VAL A 52 -1.02 -4.02 14.88
N SER A 53 -1.76 -2.92 14.97
CA SER A 53 -3.18 -2.91 15.31
C SER A 53 -4.03 -2.75 14.05
N LEU A 54 -5.10 -3.53 13.96
CA LEU A 54 -6.05 -3.54 12.85
C LEU A 54 -7.47 -3.63 13.38
N THR A 55 -8.33 -2.74 12.95
CA THR A 55 -9.77 -2.81 13.22
C THR A 55 -10.52 -2.74 11.89
N ALA A 56 -11.62 -3.44 11.74
CA ALA A 56 -12.48 -3.35 10.55
C ALA A 56 -13.91 -3.75 10.89
N ALA A 57 -14.88 -3.04 10.36
CA ALA A 57 -16.29 -3.41 10.43
C ALA A 57 -16.63 -4.48 9.37
N PRO A 58 -17.72 -5.25 9.55
CA PRO A 58 -18.24 -6.11 8.49
C PRO A 58 -18.51 -5.29 7.21
N GLY A 59 -18.08 -5.83 6.06
CA GLY A 59 -18.14 -5.14 4.76
C GLY A 59 -16.91 -4.31 4.43
N ASP A 60 -16.04 -4.00 5.41
CA ASP A 60 -14.80 -3.25 5.14
C ASP A 60 -13.75 -4.11 4.42
N VAL A 61 -13.08 -3.50 3.46
CA VAL A 61 -11.87 -4.01 2.82
C VAL A 61 -10.66 -3.19 3.28
N VAL A 62 -9.78 -3.81 4.06
CA VAL A 62 -8.55 -3.17 4.57
C VAL A 62 -7.34 -3.68 3.79
N ALA A 63 -6.57 -2.80 3.16
CA ALA A 63 -5.33 -3.18 2.52
C ALA A 63 -4.10 -2.88 3.40
N LEU A 64 -3.24 -3.88 3.56
CA LEU A 64 -1.93 -3.76 4.18
C LEU A 64 -0.89 -3.47 3.11
N LEU A 65 -0.29 -2.30 3.17
CA LEU A 65 0.81 -1.85 2.31
C LEU A 65 2.12 -1.77 3.08
N GLY A 66 3.23 -1.69 2.37
CA GLY A 66 4.56 -1.50 2.97
C GLY A 66 5.66 -2.14 2.13
N PRO A 67 6.92 -1.81 2.36
CA PRO A 67 8.06 -2.38 1.65
C PRO A 67 8.21 -3.89 1.90
N ASN A 68 9.08 -4.53 1.13
CA ASN A 68 9.43 -5.92 1.37
C ASN A 68 10.08 -6.07 2.75
N GLY A 69 9.70 -7.12 3.47
CA GLY A 69 10.18 -7.34 4.85
C GLY A 69 9.43 -6.54 5.93
N ALA A 70 8.49 -5.65 5.58
CA ALA A 70 7.71 -4.87 6.57
C ALA A 70 6.85 -5.71 7.52
N GLY A 71 6.56 -6.98 7.17
CA GLY A 71 5.78 -7.89 8.02
C GLY A 71 4.36 -8.16 7.55
N LYS A 72 3.95 -7.69 6.36
CA LYS A 72 2.59 -7.87 5.81
C LYS A 72 2.11 -9.33 5.80
N THR A 73 2.90 -10.22 5.17
CA THR A 73 2.60 -11.66 5.15
C THR A 73 2.63 -12.29 6.55
N THR A 74 3.46 -11.77 7.47
CA THR A 74 3.46 -12.22 8.87
C THR A 74 2.17 -11.83 9.57
N ALA A 75 1.67 -10.62 9.36
CA ALA A 75 0.37 -10.16 9.88
C ALA A 75 -0.77 -11.04 9.34
N LEU A 76 -0.82 -11.26 8.02
CA LEU A 76 -1.82 -12.10 7.38
C LEU A 76 -1.79 -13.54 7.92
N ARG A 77 -0.60 -14.14 8.08
CA ARG A 77 -0.43 -15.49 8.66
C ARG A 77 -0.85 -15.54 10.12
N ALA A 78 -0.65 -14.46 10.88
CA ALA A 78 -1.10 -14.39 12.28
C ALA A 78 -2.63 -14.34 12.35
N LEU A 79 -3.30 -13.55 11.50
CA LEU A 79 -4.76 -13.52 11.36
C LEU A 79 -5.31 -14.90 10.98
N ALA A 80 -4.65 -15.61 10.05
CA ALA A 80 -5.02 -16.96 9.65
C ALA A 80 -4.77 -18.04 10.72
N GLY A 81 -4.00 -17.72 11.78
CA GLY A 81 -3.59 -18.69 12.80
C GLY A 81 -2.40 -19.57 12.41
N LEU A 82 -1.76 -19.28 11.27
CA LEU A 82 -0.59 -20.00 10.77
C LEU A 82 0.71 -19.55 11.45
N THR A 83 0.68 -18.43 12.16
CA THR A 83 1.77 -17.92 12.98
C THR A 83 1.20 -17.55 14.34
N PRO A 84 1.73 -18.11 15.45
CA PRO A 84 1.23 -17.78 16.78
C PRO A 84 1.59 -16.35 17.15
N LEU A 85 0.71 -15.67 17.86
CA LEU A 85 0.98 -14.38 18.48
C LEU A 85 1.92 -14.57 19.67
N THR A 86 2.88 -13.68 19.82
CA THR A 86 3.73 -13.60 21.01
C THR A 86 3.17 -12.62 22.04
N GLY A 87 2.17 -11.83 21.67
CA GLY A 87 1.44 -10.89 22.50
C GLY A 87 0.29 -10.26 21.72
N GLY A 88 -0.46 -9.40 22.37
CA GLY A 88 -1.63 -8.76 21.77
C GLY A 88 -2.89 -9.63 21.84
N HIS A 89 -3.83 -9.37 20.91
CA HIS A 89 -5.11 -10.07 20.84
C HIS A 89 -5.60 -10.18 19.39
N LEU A 90 -6.53 -11.10 19.15
CA LEU A 90 -7.27 -11.26 17.90
C LEU A 90 -8.71 -11.60 18.19
N ARG A 91 -9.62 -10.69 17.88
CA ARG A 91 -11.05 -10.86 18.05
C ARG A 91 -11.76 -10.71 16.71
N LEU A 92 -12.70 -11.58 16.45
CA LEU A 92 -13.56 -11.51 15.28
C LEU A 92 -15.01 -11.68 15.74
N ASP A 93 -15.86 -10.69 15.46
CA ASP A 93 -17.24 -10.60 15.95
C ASP A 93 -17.32 -10.80 17.49
N GLY A 94 -16.33 -10.24 18.20
CA GLY A 94 -16.20 -10.36 19.66
C GLY A 94 -15.68 -11.71 20.17
N ALA A 95 -15.48 -12.71 19.31
CA ALA A 95 -14.89 -14.00 19.69
C ALA A 95 -13.35 -13.93 19.66
N ALA A 96 -12.70 -14.38 20.73
CA ALA A 96 -11.25 -14.46 20.81
C ALA A 96 -10.71 -15.65 19.98
N LEU A 97 -9.76 -15.37 19.09
CA LEU A 97 -9.19 -16.34 18.14
C LEU A 97 -7.70 -16.65 18.38
N GLU A 98 -7.03 -16.03 19.36
CA GLU A 98 -5.59 -16.14 19.55
C GLU A 98 -5.13 -17.60 19.72
N ARG A 99 -5.97 -18.41 20.41
CA ARG A 99 -5.71 -19.83 20.72
C ARG A 99 -6.50 -20.78 19.85
N THR A 100 -7.32 -20.27 18.93
CA THR A 100 -8.12 -21.11 18.04
C THR A 100 -7.25 -21.66 16.92
N ALA A 101 -7.28 -22.98 16.72
CA ALA A 101 -6.53 -23.64 15.66
C ALA A 101 -6.98 -23.10 14.26
N PRO A 102 -6.08 -23.01 13.26
CA PRO A 102 -6.40 -22.44 11.95
C PRO A 102 -7.65 -23.03 11.28
N GLU A 103 -7.81 -24.36 11.35
CA GLU A 103 -8.91 -25.09 10.76
C GLU A 103 -10.28 -24.81 11.42
N SER A 104 -10.26 -24.27 12.64
CA SER A 104 -11.46 -23.92 13.40
C SER A 104 -11.81 -22.42 13.34
N ARG A 105 -10.96 -21.63 12.68
CA ARG A 105 -11.23 -20.20 12.49
C ARG A 105 -12.22 -19.99 11.34
N PRO A 106 -13.19 -19.05 11.46
CA PRO A 106 -14.10 -18.70 10.36
C PRO A 106 -13.37 -17.78 9.36
N VAL A 107 -12.22 -18.22 8.84
CA VAL A 107 -11.30 -17.46 7.99
C VAL A 107 -11.13 -18.15 6.65
N GLY A 108 -11.31 -17.42 5.56
CA GLY A 108 -10.96 -17.85 4.20
C GLY A 108 -9.62 -17.23 3.80
N VAL A 109 -8.71 -18.02 3.20
CA VAL A 109 -7.40 -17.51 2.77
C VAL A 109 -7.18 -17.80 1.29
N VAL A 110 -6.76 -16.77 0.56
CA VAL A 110 -6.22 -16.88 -0.80
C VAL A 110 -4.75 -16.53 -0.75
N PHE A 111 -3.88 -17.49 -1.00
CA PHE A 111 -2.43 -17.31 -1.03
C PHE A 111 -1.97 -16.84 -2.41
N GLN A 112 -0.79 -16.23 -2.48
CA GLN A 112 -0.17 -15.70 -3.70
C GLN A 112 -0.09 -16.74 -4.83
N ASP A 113 0.28 -17.99 -4.51
CA ASP A 113 0.37 -19.10 -5.47
C ASP A 113 -0.95 -19.87 -5.62
N TYR A 114 -2.06 -19.30 -5.13
CA TYR A 114 -3.43 -19.87 -5.13
C TYR A 114 -3.56 -21.21 -4.39
N LEU A 115 -2.52 -21.99 -4.27
CA LEU A 115 -2.42 -23.29 -3.59
C LEU A 115 -3.63 -24.20 -3.86
N LEU A 116 -4.04 -24.31 -5.12
CA LEU A 116 -5.09 -25.26 -5.52
C LEU A 116 -4.58 -26.69 -5.41
N PHE A 117 -5.46 -27.60 -4.98
CA PHE A 117 -5.15 -29.03 -4.92
C PHE A 117 -4.97 -29.60 -6.32
N PRO A 118 -3.76 -30.02 -6.75
CA PRO A 118 -3.47 -30.32 -8.14
C PRO A 118 -4.15 -31.61 -8.65
N HIS A 119 -4.56 -32.49 -7.73
CA HIS A 119 -5.25 -33.74 -8.03
C HIS A 119 -6.76 -33.58 -8.15
N LEU A 120 -7.34 -32.48 -7.63
CA LEU A 120 -8.76 -32.16 -7.68
C LEU A 120 -9.10 -31.31 -8.91
N THR A 121 -10.34 -31.41 -9.39
CA THR A 121 -10.91 -30.51 -10.39
C THR A 121 -11.20 -29.13 -9.79
N ALA A 122 -11.51 -28.11 -10.61
CA ALA A 122 -11.95 -26.80 -10.13
C ALA A 122 -13.18 -26.94 -9.21
N LEU A 123 -14.18 -27.71 -9.62
CA LEU A 123 -15.38 -28.01 -8.82
C LEU A 123 -15.02 -28.65 -7.48
N ASP A 124 -14.17 -29.67 -7.48
CA ASP A 124 -13.82 -30.39 -6.26
C ASP A 124 -12.88 -29.57 -5.33
N ASN A 125 -12.08 -28.64 -5.88
CA ASN A 125 -11.33 -27.66 -5.11
C ASN A 125 -12.27 -26.76 -4.30
N ILE A 126 -13.31 -26.21 -4.93
CA ILE A 126 -14.29 -25.34 -4.27
C ILE A 126 -15.15 -26.15 -3.27
N ALA A 127 -15.58 -27.35 -3.65
CA ALA A 127 -16.37 -28.22 -2.77
C ALA A 127 -15.61 -28.74 -1.54
N PHE A 128 -14.27 -28.62 -1.50
CA PHE A 128 -13.46 -29.17 -0.43
C PHE A 128 -13.79 -28.56 0.94
N GLY A 129 -13.81 -27.23 1.05
CA GLY A 129 -14.09 -26.52 2.32
C GLY A 129 -15.47 -26.89 2.89
N PRO A 130 -16.57 -26.72 2.14
CA PRO A 130 -17.91 -27.12 2.59
C PRO A 130 -18.01 -28.59 3.03
N ARG A 131 -17.28 -29.51 2.37
CA ARG A 131 -17.20 -30.90 2.80
C ARG A 131 -16.51 -31.08 4.15
N CYS A 132 -15.43 -30.34 4.40
CA CYS A 132 -14.73 -30.34 5.70
C CYS A 132 -15.63 -29.77 6.82
N GLN A 133 -16.57 -28.88 6.47
CA GLN A 133 -17.61 -28.36 7.38
C GLN A 133 -18.80 -29.34 7.58
N GLY A 134 -18.73 -30.53 7.02
CA GLY A 134 -19.76 -31.58 7.20
C GLY A 134 -20.86 -31.60 6.13
N LEU A 135 -20.78 -30.76 5.09
CA LEU A 135 -21.76 -30.79 4.00
C LEU A 135 -21.59 -32.06 3.16
N GLY A 136 -22.68 -32.75 2.87
CA GLY A 136 -22.66 -33.98 2.03
C GLY A 136 -22.10 -33.71 0.64
N LYS A 137 -21.41 -34.69 0.03
CA LYS A 137 -20.69 -34.57 -1.24
C LYS A 137 -21.55 -33.96 -2.36
N ALA A 138 -22.79 -34.36 -2.51
CA ALA A 138 -23.69 -33.86 -3.56
C ALA A 138 -24.02 -32.36 -3.34
N ALA A 139 -24.38 -31.99 -2.11
CA ALA A 139 -24.72 -30.62 -1.74
C ALA A 139 -23.50 -29.70 -1.84
N ALA A 140 -22.30 -30.13 -1.41
CA ALA A 140 -21.05 -29.37 -1.54
C ALA A 140 -20.67 -29.12 -3.01
N ARG A 141 -20.89 -30.10 -3.89
CA ARG A 141 -20.64 -29.93 -5.34
C ARG A 141 -21.70 -29.03 -5.99
N ALA A 142 -22.97 -29.09 -5.57
CA ALA A 142 -23.97 -28.13 -6.05
C ALA A 142 -23.62 -26.70 -5.67
N GLN A 143 -23.27 -26.43 -4.43
CA GLN A 143 -22.79 -25.12 -3.98
C GLN A 143 -21.52 -24.67 -4.72
N ALA A 144 -20.58 -25.59 -4.97
CA ALA A 144 -19.39 -25.30 -5.75
C ALA A 144 -19.69 -24.96 -7.22
N ALA A 145 -20.70 -25.58 -7.82
CA ALA A 145 -21.14 -25.26 -9.17
C ALA A 145 -21.75 -23.84 -9.26
N GLU A 146 -22.53 -23.43 -8.26
CA GLU A 146 -23.04 -22.06 -8.14
C GLU A 146 -21.90 -21.03 -8.04
N TRP A 147 -20.86 -21.33 -7.27
CA TRP A 147 -19.69 -20.46 -7.19
C TRP A 147 -18.92 -20.38 -8.50
N LEU A 148 -18.76 -21.50 -9.23
CA LEU A 148 -18.15 -21.51 -10.56
C LEU A 148 -18.95 -20.65 -11.55
N ASP A 149 -20.27 -20.74 -11.52
CA ASP A 149 -21.12 -19.93 -12.37
C ASP A 149 -20.97 -18.42 -12.06
N ARG A 150 -21.04 -18.03 -10.79
CA ARG A 150 -20.80 -16.64 -10.34
C ARG A 150 -19.44 -16.10 -10.77
N MET A 151 -18.42 -16.96 -10.80
CA MET A 151 -17.06 -16.59 -11.25
C MET A 151 -16.86 -16.64 -12.77
N GLY A 152 -17.93 -17.01 -13.54
CA GLY A 152 -17.85 -17.19 -14.98
C GLY A 152 -16.93 -18.35 -15.40
N LEU A 153 -16.91 -19.42 -14.62
CA LEU A 153 -16.05 -20.60 -14.79
C LEU A 153 -16.82 -21.92 -14.87
N ALA A 154 -18.13 -21.90 -15.15
CA ALA A 154 -18.97 -23.11 -15.20
C ALA A 154 -18.41 -24.19 -16.15
N GLU A 155 -17.91 -23.78 -17.31
CA GLU A 155 -17.30 -24.68 -18.31
C GLU A 155 -16.01 -25.37 -17.84
N TYR A 156 -15.30 -24.78 -16.84
CA TYR A 156 -14.05 -25.30 -16.29
C TYR A 156 -14.25 -26.23 -15.08
N ALA A 157 -15.48 -26.58 -14.72
CA ALA A 157 -15.80 -27.38 -13.52
C ALA A 157 -14.99 -28.70 -13.45
N GLY A 158 -14.80 -29.38 -14.56
CA GLY A 158 -14.01 -30.63 -14.68
C GLY A 158 -12.51 -30.42 -14.88
N THR A 159 -12.04 -29.17 -15.01
CA THR A 159 -10.65 -28.85 -15.34
C THR A 159 -9.75 -28.91 -14.11
N LYS A 160 -8.56 -29.51 -14.24
CA LYS A 160 -7.55 -29.52 -13.17
C LYS A 160 -6.71 -28.22 -13.17
N PRO A 161 -6.15 -27.80 -12.01
CA PRO A 161 -5.43 -26.53 -11.84
C PRO A 161 -4.34 -26.29 -12.89
N ARG A 162 -3.57 -27.31 -13.28
CA ARG A 162 -2.50 -27.21 -14.30
C ARG A 162 -2.97 -26.78 -15.70
N ARG A 163 -4.26 -26.85 -15.96
CA ARG A 163 -4.87 -26.51 -17.27
C ARG A 163 -5.68 -25.21 -17.21
N LEU A 164 -5.70 -24.53 -16.06
CA LEU A 164 -6.32 -23.23 -15.87
C LEU A 164 -5.30 -22.13 -16.19
N SER A 165 -5.76 -21.02 -16.77
CA SER A 165 -4.95 -19.79 -16.81
C SER A 165 -4.76 -19.22 -15.39
N GLY A 166 -3.78 -18.32 -15.20
CA GLY A 166 -3.56 -17.67 -13.91
C GLY A 166 -4.82 -17.02 -13.36
N GLY A 167 -5.54 -16.24 -14.16
CA GLY A 167 -6.80 -15.60 -13.76
C GLY A 167 -7.93 -16.58 -13.46
N GLN A 168 -8.00 -17.71 -14.17
CA GLN A 168 -8.96 -18.78 -13.88
C GLN A 168 -8.61 -19.48 -12.55
N ALA A 169 -7.34 -19.80 -12.32
CA ALA A 169 -6.88 -20.42 -11.08
C ALA A 169 -7.13 -19.52 -9.88
N GLN A 170 -6.90 -18.22 -10.01
CA GLN A 170 -7.20 -17.23 -8.98
C GLN A 170 -8.69 -17.20 -8.63
N ARG A 171 -9.58 -17.12 -9.65
CA ARG A 171 -11.04 -17.12 -9.43
C ARG A 171 -11.52 -18.42 -8.76
N VAL A 172 -10.93 -19.56 -9.11
CA VAL A 172 -11.20 -20.82 -8.41
C VAL A 172 -10.74 -20.77 -6.95
N ALA A 173 -9.57 -20.20 -6.66
CA ALA A 173 -9.06 -20.04 -5.29
C ALA A 173 -9.95 -19.09 -4.45
N LEU A 174 -10.39 -17.99 -5.05
CA LEU A 174 -11.35 -17.07 -4.41
C LEU A 174 -12.68 -17.75 -4.12
N ALA A 175 -13.25 -18.44 -5.12
CA ALA A 175 -14.47 -19.21 -4.94
C ALA A 175 -14.35 -20.29 -3.84
N ARG A 176 -13.19 -20.96 -3.76
CA ARG A 176 -12.90 -21.94 -2.71
C ARG A 176 -12.91 -21.30 -1.32
N ALA A 177 -12.30 -20.13 -1.17
CA ALA A 177 -12.28 -19.39 0.09
C ALA A 177 -13.69 -18.92 0.48
N LEU A 178 -14.46 -18.35 -0.45
CA LEU A 178 -15.80 -17.82 -0.22
C LEU A 178 -16.85 -18.91 0.01
N ALA A 179 -16.68 -20.11 -0.57
CA ALA A 179 -17.62 -21.22 -0.42
C ALA A 179 -17.76 -21.71 1.04
N THR A 180 -16.79 -21.43 1.89
CA THR A 180 -16.85 -21.73 3.33
C THR A 180 -17.62 -20.68 4.13
N ARG A 181 -18.11 -19.60 3.50
CA ARG A 181 -18.79 -18.45 4.13
C ARG A 181 -17.97 -17.89 5.30
N PRO A 182 -16.72 -17.47 5.05
CA PRO A 182 -15.86 -16.97 6.10
C PRO A 182 -16.38 -15.63 6.66
N ARG A 183 -16.04 -15.33 7.92
CA ARG A 183 -16.27 -14.02 8.56
C ARG A 183 -15.09 -13.07 8.36
N LEU A 184 -13.94 -13.61 7.95
CA LEU A 184 -12.73 -12.87 7.59
C LEU A 184 -12.14 -13.50 6.33
N LEU A 185 -11.97 -12.69 5.28
CA LEU A 185 -11.30 -13.09 4.04
C LEU A 185 -9.90 -12.47 4.01
N LEU A 186 -8.89 -13.30 3.85
CA LEU A 186 -7.48 -12.90 3.76
C LEU A 186 -6.97 -13.15 2.34
N LEU A 187 -6.44 -12.11 1.71
CA LEU A 187 -5.93 -12.13 0.35
C LEU A 187 -4.45 -11.74 0.34
N ASP A 188 -3.56 -12.68 0.05
CA ASP A 188 -2.11 -12.46 -0.03
C ASP A 188 -1.70 -12.28 -1.49
N GLU A 189 -1.43 -11.05 -1.91
CA GLU A 189 -1.03 -10.65 -3.26
C GLU A 189 -1.89 -11.29 -4.38
N PRO A 190 -3.21 -11.16 -4.32
CA PRO A 190 -4.10 -11.95 -5.15
C PRO A 190 -3.95 -11.67 -6.66
N LEU A 191 -3.33 -10.56 -7.07
CA LEU A 191 -3.19 -10.16 -8.48
C LEU A 191 -1.74 -10.21 -8.99
N ALA A 192 -0.77 -10.59 -8.15
CA ALA A 192 0.66 -10.50 -8.48
C ALA A 192 1.08 -11.41 -9.65
N ALA A 193 0.47 -12.59 -9.79
CA ALA A 193 0.83 -13.57 -10.81
C ALA A 193 0.15 -13.34 -12.18
N LEU A 194 -0.53 -12.20 -12.37
CA LEU A 194 -1.30 -11.91 -13.59
C LEU A 194 -0.56 -10.92 -14.49
N ASP A 195 -0.68 -11.11 -15.79
CA ASP A 195 -0.25 -10.11 -16.78
C ASP A 195 -1.13 -8.85 -16.69
N ALA A 196 -0.63 -7.71 -17.19
CA ALA A 196 -1.25 -6.40 -17.02
C ALA A 196 -2.72 -6.34 -17.52
N ARG A 197 -3.04 -7.00 -18.64
CA ARG A 197 -4.40 -7.00 -19.20
C ARG A 197 -5.35 -7.83 -18.35
N THR A 198 -4.96 -9.06 -18.03
CA THR A 198 -5.75 -9.96 -17.18
C THR A 198 -5.96 -9.37 -15.79
N ARG A 199 -4.95 -8.65 -15.24
CA ARG A 199 -5.04 -7.98 -13.94
C ARG A 199 -6.16 -6.95 -13.88
N LEU A 200 -6.35 -6.14 -14.93
CA LEU A 200 -7.43 -5.14 -14.97
C LEU A 200 -8.81 -5.79 -14.85
N ASP A 201 -9.07 -6.84 -15.64
CA ASP A 201 -10.35 -7.55 -15.65
C ASP A 201 -10.61 -8.25 -14.30
N VAL A 202 -9.60 -8.91 -13.76
CA VAL A 202 -9.72 -9.65 -12.49
C VAL A 202 -9.84 -8.69 -11.32
N ARG A 203 -9.15 -7.51 -11.33
CA ARG A 203 -9.32 -6.46 -10.33
C ARG A 203 -10.76 -5.96 -10.28
N ALA A 204 -11.37 -5.67 -11.44
CA ALA A 204 -12.76 -5.23 -11.51
C ALA A 204 -13.75 -6.29 -11.00
N GLN A 205 -13.47 -7.57 -11.28
CA GLN A 205 -14.28 -8.70 -10.76
C GLN A 205 -14.10 -8.85 -9.24
N LEU A 206 -12.86 -8.82 -8.75
CA LEU A 206 -12.55 -8.92 -7.32
C LEU A 206 -13.24 -7.81 -6.53
N ARG A 207 -13.18 -6.55 -7.02
CA ARG A 207 -13.89 -5.43 -6.40
C ARG A 207 -15.39 -5.68 -6.26
N ARG A 208 -16.05 -6.21 -7.30
CA ARG A 208 -17.48 -6.55 -7.22
C ARG A 208 -17.77 -7.61 -6.17
N HIS A 209 -16.97 -8.68 -6.13
CA HIS A 209 -17.15 -9.74 -5.13
C HIS A 209 -16.87 -9.27 -3.70
N LEU A 210 -15.90 -8.35 -3.51
CA LEU A 210 -15.64 -7.75 -2.20
C LEU A 210 -16.76 -6.80 -1.77
N ALA A 211 -17.34 -6.03 -2.70
CA ALA A 211 -18.47 -5.15 -2.40
C ALA A 211 -19.76 -5.91 -2.00
N GLU A 212 -19.90 -7.17 -2.43
CA GLU A 212 -21.02 -8.06 -2.05
C GLU A 212 -20.69 -8.93 -0.82
N PHE A 213 -19.52 -8.76 -0.22
CA PHE A 213 -19.04 -9.58 0.87
C PHE A 213 -19.33 -8.90 2.22
N ASP A 214 -20.35 -9.39 2.93
CA ASP A 214 -20.86 -8.85 4.19
C ASP A 214 -19.94 -9.08 5.40
N ALA A 215 -18.68 -9.49 5.20
CA ALA A 215 -17.73 -9.76 6.25
C ALA A 215 -16.43 -8.97 6.01
N VAL A 216 -15.47 -9.04 6.92
CA VAL A 216 -14.20 -8.29 6.81
C VAL A 216 -13.31 -8.92 5.76
N ALA A 217 -12.69 -8.11 4.90
CA ALA A 217 -11.62 -8.53 4.02
C ALA A 217 -10.31 -7.81 4.36
N VAL A 218 -9.19 -8.55 4.43
CA VAL A 218 -7.83 -8.00 4.56
C VAL A 218 -7.02 -8.41 3.35
N LEU A 219 -6.54 -7.41 2.61
CA LEU A 219 -5.76 -7.57 1.40
C LEU A 219 -4.30 -7.18 1.66
N VAL A 220 -3.36 -8.04 1.32
CA VAL A 220 -1.94 -7.68 1.22
C VAL A 220 -1.58 -7.50 -0.24
N THR A 221 -1.00 -6.38 -0.60
CA THR A 221 -0.47 -6.12 -1.95
C THR A 221 0.74 -5.20 -1.90
N HIS A 222 1.59 -5.29 -2.91
CA HIS A 222 2.66 -4.33 -3.15
C HIS A 222 2.29 -3.35 -4.28
N ASP A 223 1.19 -3.59 -5.01
CA ASP A 223 0.71 -2.70 -6.07
C ASP A 223 -0.21 -1.63 -5.47
N PRO A 224 0.17 -0.33 -5.55
CA PRO A 224 -0.65 0.76 -5.02
C PRO A 224 -2.02 0.87 -5.69
N LEU A 225 -2.10 0.59 -6.99
CA LEU A 225 -3.36 0.66 -7.72
C LEU A 225 -4.34 -0.43 -7.26
N ASP A 226 -3.84 -1.62 -6.95
CA ASP A 226 -4.69 -2.69 -6.39
C ASP A 226 -5.27 -2.26 -5.04
N ALA A 227 -4.42 -1.72 -4.15
CA ALA A 227 -4.86 -1.23 -2.86
C ALA A 227 -5.86 -0.06 -2.97
N MET A 228 -5.56 0.95 -3.80
CA MET A 228 -6.42 2.13 -3.96
C MET A 228 -7.78 1.83 -4.59
N VAL A 229 -7.85 0.80 -5.47
CA VAL A 229 -9.10 0.43 -6.14
C VAL A 229 -9.93 -0.54 -5.32
N LEU A 230 -9.30 -1.44 -4.58
CA LEU A 230 -9.98 -2.54 -3.90
C LEU A 230 -10.34 -2.23 -2.46
N ALA A 231 -9.58 -1.38 -1.75
CA ALA A 231 -9.72 -1.17 -0.33
C ALA A 231 -10.48 0.12 0.01
N ASP A 232 -11.26 0.07 1.09
CA ASP A 232 -11.90 1.22 1.70
C ASP A 232 -10.93 1.96 2.60
N ARG A 233 -9.96 1.23 3.18
CA ARG A 233 -8.94 1.74 4.09
C ARG A 233 -7.59 1.09 3.85
N LEU A 234 -6.54 1.91 3.89
CA LEU A 234 -5.15 1.49 3.77
C LEU A 234 -4.46 1.56 5.14
N VAL A 235 -3.68 0.56 5.46
CA VAL A 235 -2.78 0.51 6.62
C VAL A 235 -1.37 0.28 6.11
N VAL A 236 -0.51 1.28 6.25
CA VAL A 236 0.87 1.20 5.80
C VAL A 236 1.77 0.75 6.95
N VAL A 237 2.50 -0.32 6.69
CA VAL A 237 3.38 -0.97 7.67
C VAL A 237 4.82 -0.83 7.22
N GLU A 238 5.68 -0.28 8.07
CA GLU A 238 7.13 -0.22 7.89
C GLU A 238 7.83 -0.72 9.16
N HIS A 239 8.88 -1.52 9.00
CA HIS A 239 9.65 -2.07 10.12
C HIS A 239 8.79 -2.75 11.20
N GLY A 240 7.71 -3.42 10.79
CA GLY A 240 6.79 -4.12 11.69
C GLY A 240 5.81 -3.24 12.46
N ARG A 241 5.65 -1.97 12.11
CA ARG A 241 4.75 -1.01 12.77
C ARG A 241 3.87 -0.30 11.76
N VAL A 242 2.68 0.12 12.18
CA VAL A 242 1.83 1.01 11.39
C VAL A 242 2.45 2.41 11.41
N VAL A 243 2.73 2.96 10.22
CA VAL A 243 3.28 4.32 10.05
C VAL A 243 2.23 5.30 9.58
N GLN A 244 1.23 4.83 8.84
CA GLN A 244 0.09 5.64 8.42
C GLN A 244 -1.14 4.76 8.16
N GLU A 245 -2.31 5.33 8.44
CA GLU A 245 -3.60 4.70 8.18
C GLU A 245 -4.59 5.76 7.71
N GLY A 246 -5.49 5.40 6.79
CA GLY A 246 -6.51 6.31 6.27
C GLY A 246 -7.19 5.77 5.02
N THR A 247 -8.06 6.58 4.43
CA THR A 247 -8.63 6.26 3.11
C THR A 247 -7.55 6.33 2.02
N PRO A 248 -7.72 5.65 0.89
CA PRO A 248 -6.80 5.78 -0.24
C PRO A 248 -6.54 7.23 -0.65
N GLY A 249 -7.60 8.06 -0.64
CA GLY A 249 -7.49 9.48 -0.97
C GLY A 249 -6.66 10.29 0.05
N ASP A 250 -6.78 10.00 1.34
CA ASP A 250 -6.02 10.70 2.39
C ASP A 250 -4.53 10.36 2.32
N ILE A 251 -4.23 9.07 2.14
CA ILE A 251 -2.83 8.60 2.02
C ILE A 251 -2.17 9.15 0.76
N ALA A 252 -2.90 9.22 -0.35
CA ALA A 252 -2.39 9.79 -1.59
C ALA A 252 -2.13 11.31 -1.51
N ARG A 253 -2.95 12.05 -0.75
CA ARG A 253 -2.78 13.50 -0.61
C ARG A 253 -1.74 13.91 0.41
N HIS A 254 -1.59 13.13 1.48
CA HIS A 254 -0.76 13.47 2.64
C HIS A 254 0.17 12.31 3.01
N PRO A 255 1.11 11.89 2.12
CA PRO A 255 2.07 10.85 2.45
C PRO A 255 2.97 11.28 3.62
N ARG A 256 3.27 10.37 4.55
CA ARG A 256 4.09 10.65 5.73
C ARG A 256 5.45 9.96 5.73
N THR A 257 5.69 9.11 4.73
CA THR A 257 6.98 8.42 4.54
C THR A 257 7.38 8.46 3.08
N ASP A 258 8.68 8.32 2.82
CA ASP A 258 9.22 8.25 1.47
C ASP A 258 8.65 7.06 0.68
N TYR A 259 8.38 5.94 1.37
CA TYR A 259 7.74 4.79 0.76
C TYR A 259 6.37 5.15 0.20
N ILE A 260 5.53 5.82 1.01
CA ILE A 260 4.18 6.22 0.57
C ILE A 260 4.26 7.26 -0.55
N ALA A 261 5.15 8.27 -0.41
CA ALA A 261 5.35 9.28 -1.43
C ALA A 261 5.76 8.66 -2.78
N HIS A 262 6.70 7.72 -2.74
CA HIS A 262 7.11 6.97 -3.92
C HIS A 262 5.96 6.14 -4.51
N LEU A 263 5.17 5.49 -3.65
CA LEU A 263 4.02 4.68 -4.02
C LEU A 263 2.97 5.49 -4.82
N VAL A 264 2.73 6.75 -4.40
CA VAL A 264 1.78 7.67 -5.06
C VAL A 264 2.43 8.57 -6.10
N GLY A 265 3.74 8.42 -6.32
CA GLY A 265 4.48 9.16 -7.33
C GLY A 265 4.71 10.63 -6.99
N LEU A 266 5.00 10.98 -5.73
CA LEU A 266 5.28 12.33 -5.28
C LEU A 266 6.73 12.49 -4.82
N ASN A 267 7.28 13.69 -4.98
CA ASN A 267 8.44 14.16 -4.23
C ASN A 267 7.95 14.56 -2.83
N LEU A 268 8.62 14.08 -1.76
CA LEU A 268 8.28 14.37 -0.37
C LEU A 268 9.51 14.86 0.38
N TYR A 269 9.30 15.89 1.21
CA TYR A 269 10.33 16.46 2.06
C TYR A 269 9.76 16.75 3.44
N ARG A 270 10.61 16.65 4.45
CA ARG A 270 10.31 17.05 5.80
C ARG A 270 11.08 18.31 6.14
N GLY A 271 10.47 19.21 6.91
CA GLY A 271 11.10 20.45 7.31
C GLY A 271 10.29 21.21 8.33
N ARG A 272 10.70 22.44 8.55
CA ARG A 272 10.03 23.39 9.45
C ARG A 272 9.53 24.59 8.65
N SER A 273 8.25 24.88 8.77
CA SER A 273 7.61 26.01 8.10
C SER A 273 7.60 27.26 8.99
N GLU A 274 7.89 28.39 8.36
CA GLU A 274 7.75 29.76 8.87
C GLU A 274 6.93 30.56 7.85
N GLY A 275 5.59 30.49 7.96
CA GLY A 275 4.68 31.09 6.99
C GLY A 275 4.65 30.31 5.65
N HIS A 276 5.10 30.93 4.58
CA HIS A 276 5.15 30.35 3.22
C HIS A 276 6.50 29.69 2.89
N VAL A 277 7.45 29.72 3.80
CA VAL A 277 8.81 29.23 3.59
C VAL A 277 9.05 28.01 4.46
N VAL A 278 9.46 26.91 3.86
CA VAL A 278 9.82 25.67 4.55
C VAL A 278 11.33 25.46 4.42
N ARG A 279 12.02 25.44 5.56
CA ARG A 279 13.42 25.01 5.66
C ARG A 279 13.44 23.51 5.80
N LEU A 280 14.08 22.82 4.88
CA LEU A 280 14.11 21.36 4.88
C LEU A 280 15.08 20.84 5.94
N ASP A 281 14.72 19.71 6.55
CA ASP A 281 15.64 18.95 7.39
C ASP A 281 16.81 18.46 6.51
N ALA A 282 18.00 18.32 7.10
CA ALA A 282 19.16 17.80 6.37
C ALA A 282 18.80 16.45 5.74
N GLN A 283 18.90 16.37 4.42
CA GLN A 283 18.69 15.09 3.71
C GLN A 283 19.86 14.17 4.08
N ASP A 284 19.57 12.92 4.40
CA ASP A 284 20.59 11.91 4.60
C ASP A 284 21.40 11.77 3.29
N PRO A 285 22.70 12.07 3.28
CA PRO A 285 23.52 12.03 2.06
C PRO A 285 23.68 10.60 1.49
N SER A 286 23.22 9.59 2.20
CA SER A 286 23.28 8.21 1.73
C SER A 286 22.32 7.90 0.57
N GLY A 287 21.43 8.84 0.17
CA GLY A 287 20.69 8.81 -1.11
C GLY A 287 20.11 7.47 -1.58
N THR A 288 20.02 6.48 -0.71
CA THR A 288 19.41 5.19 -1.01
C THR A 288 17.90 5.31 -1.00
N ARG A 289 17.41 5.97 -2.04
CA ARG A 289 16.02 5.79 -2.44
C ARG A 289 15.83 4.30 -2.74
N PRO A 290 14.89 3.61 -2.10
CA PRO A 290 14.64 2.21 -2.42
C PRO A 290 14.33 2.08 -3.91
N PRO A 291 14.89 1.08 -4.63
CA PRO A 291 14.58 0.86 -6.03
C PRO A 291 13.07 0.69 -6.18
N GLY A 292 12.50 1.40 -7.14
CA GLY A 292 11.08 1.28 -7.51
C GLY A 292 10.72 -0.19 -7.77
N PRO A 293 9.44 -0.57 -7.68
CA PRO A 293 9.03 -1.92 -8.04
C PRO A 293 9.46 -2.19 -9.47
N ALA A 294 10.36 -3.18 -9.65
CA ALA A 294 10.84 -3.59 -10.95
C ALA A 294 9.63 -3.98 -11.82
N VAL A 295 9.37 -3.17 -12.85
CA VAL A 295 8.46 -3.56 -13.92
C VAL A 295 9.16 -4.72 -14.62
N SER A 296 8.66 -5.95 -14.41
CA SER A 296 9.13 -7.15 -15.09
C SER A 296 9.01 -6.94 -16.60
N SER A 297 10.12 -6.57 -17.25
CA SER A 297 10.25 -6.64 -18.68
C SER A 297 10.33 -8.12 -19.07
N ALA A 298 9.31 -8.58 -19.78
CA ALA A 298 9.23 -9.92 -20.32
C ALA A 298 10.52 -10.28 -21.08
N ASP A 299 11.06 -11.39 -20.66
CA ASP A 299 12.14 -12.19 -21.22
C ASP A 299 12.05 -12.31 -22.75
N THR A 300 13.02 -11.71 -23.45
CA THR A 300 13.34 -12.09 -24.82
C THR A 300 14.53 -13.03 -24.76
N GLY A 301 14.23 -14.32 -24.93
CA GLY A 301 15.20 -15.39 -24.98
C GLY A 301 16.28 -15.19 -26.05
N GLY A 302 17.53 -15.31 -25.65
CA GLY A 302 18.69 -15.36 -26.51
C GLY A 302 19.71 -16.37 -25.97
N ARG A 303 19.94 -17.39 -26.81
CA ARG A 303 20.73 -18.60 -26.58
C ARG A 303 22.19 -18.33 -26.24
N ASP A 304 22.62 -19.09 -25.30
CA ASP A 304 23.90 -19.77 -25.01
C ASP A 304 24.93 -19.86 -26.14
N THR A 305 26.18 -19.43 -25.88
CA THR A 305 27.40 -20.09 -26.37
C THR A 305 28.53 -19.83 -25.40
N GLY A 306 29.14 -20.90 -24.93
CA GLY A 306 30.20 -20.96 -23.96
C GLY A 306 31.58 -20.53 -24.49
N GLY A 307 32.50 -20.29 -23.56
CA GLY A 307 33.91 -20.06 -23.85
C GLY A 307 34.75 -19.82 -22.62
N ARG A 308 35.64 -20.73 -22.39
CA ARG A 308 36.53 -20.99 -21.26
C ARG A 308 37.59 -19.93 -20.99
N ASP A 309 37.97 -19.93 -19.69
CA ASP A 309 39.34 -19.87 -19.07
C ASP A 309 40.47 -19.00 -19.64
N THR A 310 41.07 -18.25 -18.69
CA THR A 310 42.47 -18.27 -18.20
C THR A 310 42.72 -16.95 -17.47
N GLY A 311 43.14 -16.83 -16.23
CA GLY A 311 44.36 -17.18 -15.55
C GLY A 311 45.46 -16.09 -15.64
N GLY A 312 45.93 -15.52 -14.49
CA GLY A 312 47.20 -14.80 -14.43
C GLY A 312 47.20 -13.56 -13.52
N ALA A 313 47.56 -13.71 -12.35
CA ALA A 313 48.67 -13.32 -11.45
C ALA A 313 49.32 -11.92 -11.66
N GLY A 314 49.26 -11.13 -10.57
CA GLY A 314 50.40 -10.58 -9.83
C GLY A 314 51.12 -9.38 -10.35
N SER A 315 51.20 -8.34 -9.52
CA SER A 315 52.51 -7.90 -8.93
C SER A 315 52.40 -6.53 -8.25
N ASP A 316 52.92 -6.49 -7.05
CA ASP A 316 53.22 -5.33 -6.23
C ASP A 316 54.23 -4.38 -6.90
N VAL A 317 54.14 -3.06 -6.67
CA VAL A 317 55.31 -2.20 -6.54
C VAL A 317 55.04 -1.03 -5.57
N HIS A 318 55.91 -0.93 -4.59
CA HIS A 318 56.15 0.16 -3.65
C HIS A 318 56.65 1.44 -4.33
N GLY A 319 56.42 2.60 -3.69
CA GLY A 319 57.15 3.83 -3.97
C GLY A 319 56.63 5.04 -3.18
N SER A 320 57.23 5.25 -2.10
CA SER A 320 57.61 6.33 -1.18
C SER A 320 57.59 7.80 -1.67
N GLY A 321 57.06 8.66 -0.77
CA GLY A 321 57.75 9.88 -0.30
C GLY A 321 57.43 11.19 -1.00
N GLY A 322 56.98 12.19 -0.23
CA GLY A 322 57.04 13.59 -0.61
C GLY A 322 56.20 14.50 0.30
N THR A 323 56.88 15.07 1.28
CA THR A 323 56.40 16.14 2.18
C THR A 323 56.12 17.43 1.45
N GLY A 324 55.02 18.13 1.75
CA GLY A 324 54.75 19.48 1.32
C GLY A 324 53.54 20.03 2.06
N SER A 325 53.79 20.73 3.16
CA SER A 325 52.85 21.53 3.91
C SER A 325 52.50 22.78 3.08
N ASP A 326 51.21 22.99 2.82
CA ASP A 326 50.64 24.32 2.70
C ASP A 326 49.17 24.26 3.16
N ALA A 327 48.94 24.88 4.30
CA ALA A 327 47.66 25.13 4.88
C ALA A 327 46.90 26.17 4.06
N HIS A 328 45.99 25.74 3.22
CA HIS A 328 44.87 26.59 2.80
C HIS A 328 43.61 25.95 3.38
N GLY A 329 43.05 26.68 4.35
CA GLY A 329 41.72 26.39 4.87
C GLY A 329 40.71 26.45 3.72
N THR A 330 40.32 25.29 3.21
CA THR A 330 39.09 25.15 2.45
C THR A 330 37.99 25.02 3.46
N ASP A 331 37.31 26.15 3.77
CA ASP A 331 35.94 26.12 4.27
C ASP A 331 35.16 25.18 3.36
N ALA A 332 34.79 24.03 3.87
CA ALA A 332 33.76 23.20 3.26
C ALA A 332 32.50 24.09 3.13
N PRO A 333 31.90 24.23 1.95
CA PRO A 333 30.68 25.01 1.82
C PRO A 333 29.64 24.39 2.76
N GLY A 334 29.36 25.14 3.85
CA GLY A 334 28.20 24.83 4.69
C GLY A 334 26.99 24.89 3.76
N THR A 335 26.43 23.74 3.44
CA THR A 335 25.21 23.67 2.67
C THR A 335 24.12 24.24 3.55
N ASP A 336 23.72 25.47 3.29
CA ASP A 336 22.51 26.04 3.85
C ASP A 336 21.36 25.06 3.54
N PRO A 337 20.48 24.77 4.52
CA PRO A 337 19.39 23.85 4.30
C PRO A 337 18.56 24.31 3.11
N ALA A 338 18.25 23.39 2.19
CA ALA A 338 17.41 23.69 1.04
C ALA A 338 16.04 24.25 1.51
N VAL A 339 15.52 25.19 0.74
CA VAL A 339 14.30 25.93 1.08
C VAL A 339 13.26 25.68 0.00
N ILE A 340 11.99 25.41 0.43
CA ILE A 340 10.83 25.33 -0.46
C ILE A 340 9.83 26.43 -0.09
N THR A 341 9.40 27.19 -1.08
CA THR A 341 8.32 28.17 -0.97
C THR A 341 7.00 27.50 -1.37
N THR A 342 5.97 27.65 -0.55
CA THR A 342 4.61 27.11 -0.79
C THR A 342 3.56 28.22 -0.70
N THR A 343 2.36 27.96 -1.18
CA THR A 343 1.19 28.83 -0.97
C THR A 343 0.52 28.61 0.39
N ASP A 344 0.81 27.48 1.05
CA ASP A 344 0.27 27.15 2.36
C ASP A 344 0.96 27.98 3.45
N HIS A 345 0.16 28.50 4.38
CA HIS A 345 0.67 29.28 5.50
C HIS A 345 0.66 28.43 6.77
N LEU A 346 1.81 27.86 7.10
CA LEU A 346 1.96 26.94 8.23
C LEU A 346 3.11 27.38 9.15
N THR A 347 3.14 26.85 10.38
CA THR A 347 4.21 27.07 11.34
C THR A 347 4.54 25.76 12.06
N GLY A 348 5.80 25.45 12.19
CA GLY A 348 6.29 24.25 12.88
C GLY A 348 6.68 23.12 11.94
N PRO A 349 6.73 21.86 12.41
CA PRO A 349 7.11 20.71 11.60
C PRO A 349 6.08 20.43 10.52
N VAL A 350 6.53 20.26 9.27
CA VAL A 350 5.67 20.00 8.11
C VAL A 350 6.30 18.99 7.17
N PHE A 351 5.42 18.35 6.39
CA PHE A 351 5.80 17.73 5.13
C PHE A 351 5.49 18.69 3.98
N VAL A 352 6.31 18.63 2.91
CA VAL A 352 6.05 19.29 1.63
C VAL A 352 6.08 18.25 0.53
N ALA A 353 5.01 18.20 -0.27
CA ALA A 353 4.90 17.26 -1.37
C ALA A 353 4.56 17.98 -2.68
N PHE A 354 5.09 17.47 -3.80
CA PHE A 354 4.72 17.89 -5.14
C PHE A 354 4.96 16.77 -6.16
N PRO A 355 4.14 16.70 -7.24
CA PRO A 355 4.32 15.66 -8.24
C PRO A 355 5.56 15.93 -9.12
N PRO A 356 6.24 14.90 -9.63
CA PRO A 356 7.35 15.02 -10.59
C PRO A 356 6.99 15.83 -11.84
N SER A 357 5.73 15.78 -12.26
CA SER A 357 5.20 16.56 -13.40
C SER A 357 5.13 18.08 -13.14
N ALA A 358 5.23 18.51 -11.88
CA ALA A 358 5.32 19.93 -11.51
C ALA A 358 6.75 20.49 -11.69
N VAL A 359 7.75 19.63 -11.85
CA VAL A 359 9.15 20.01 -12.02
C VAL A 359 9.41 20.35 -13.47
N THR A 360 9.96 21.55 -13.69
CA THR A 360 10.42 21.97 -15.02
C THR A 360 11.94 22.03 -15.03
N LEU A 361 12.57 21.43 -16.03
CA LEU A 361 14.02 21.42 -16.19
C LEU A 361 14.50 22.46 -17.23
N HIS A 362 15.62 23.10 -16.93
CA HIS A 362 16.26 24.07 -17.80
C HIS A 362 17.76 23.76 -17.86
N ARG A 363 18.41 24.01 -19.02
CA ARG A 363 19.87 23.92 -19.16
C ARG A 363 20.58 25.04 -18.42
N ASP A 364 20.05 26.25 -18.61
CA ASP A 364 20.60 27.46 -18.02
C ASP A 364 19.69 27.98 -16.90
N ARG A 365 20.24 28.76 -15.99
CA ARG A 365 19.48 29.39 -14.92
C ARG A 365 18.34 30.24 -15.51
N PRO A 366 17.08 29.93 -15.28
CA PRO A 366 15.98 30.68 -15.88
C PRO A 366 15.91 32.09 -15.29
N THR A 367 15.80 33.09 -16.16
CA THR A 367 15.59 34.50 -15.81
C THR A 367 14.14 34.87 -16.11
N GLY A 368 13.47 35.61 -15.20
CA GLY A 368 12.08 36.04 -15.39
C GLY A 368 11.02 34.95 -15.13
N SER A 369 11.39 33.81 -14.57
CA SER A 369 10.45 32.77 -14.18
C SER A 369 9.56 33.19 -13.00
N SER A 370 8.27 32.81 -13.05
CA SER A 370 7.34 32.94 -11.91
C SER A 370 7.52 31.85 -10.86
N ALA A 371 8.36 30.84 -11.12
CA ALA A 371 8.70 29.80 -10.14
C ALA A 371 9.46 30.42 -8.99
N ARG A 372 9.08 30.08 -7.75
CA ARG A 372 9.75 30.55 -6.53
C ARG A 372 10.78 29.56 -6.02
N ASN A 373 10.65 28.31 -6.45
CA ASN A 373 11.57 27.21 -6.11
C ASN A 373 12.48 26.97 -7.30
N LEU A 374 13.79 27.03 -7.06
CA LEU A 374 14.84 26.87 -8.08
C LEU A 374 16.04 26.21 -7.43
N TRP A 375 16.49 25.09 -8.00
CA TRP A 375 17.63 24.33 -7.50
C TRP A 375 18.57 23.94 -8.64
N ARG A 376 19.86 23.95 -8.37
CA ARG A 376 20.87 23.40 -9.26
C ARG A 376 21.01 21.91 -8.97
N CYS A 377 20.81 21.08 -10.00
CA CYS A 377 20.84 19.64 -9.90
C CYS A 377 21.68 19.02 -11.03
N GLU A 378 21.92 17.73 -10.90
CA GLU A 378 22.55 16.89 -11.91
C GLU A 378 21.67 15.66 -12.11
N VAL A 379 21.55 15.18 -13.35
CA VAL A 379 20.81 13.97 -13.68
C VAL A 379 21.54 12.75 -13.15
N ALA A 380 20.98 12.07 -12.17
CA ALA A 380 21.50 10.82 -11.60
C ALA A 380 21.06 9.57 -12.37
N GLY A 381 19.84 9.59 -12.94
CA GLY A 381 19.27 8.49 -13.69
C GLY A 381 18.11 8.93 -14.58
N LEU A 382 17.83 8.11 -15.61
CA LEU A 382 16.70 8.29 -16.51
C LEU A 382 15.99 6.96 -16.69
N GLU A 383 14.69 6.93 -16.47
CA GLU A 383 13.85 5.74 -16.64
C GLU A 383 12.67 6.05 -17.57
N VAL A 384 12.32 5.09 -18.44
CA VAL A 384 11.12 5.19 -19.27
C VAL A 384 9.90 4.82 -18.42
N HIS A 385 8.95 5.75 -18.30
CA HIS A 385 7.74 5.60 -17.52
C HIS A 385 6.49 5.83 -18.39
N GLY A 386 5.99 4.76 -18.99
CA GLY A 386 4.93 4.85 -19.98
C GLY A 386 5.37 5.61 -21.23
N ASP A 387 4.75 6.74 -21.54
CA ASP A 387 5.06 7.67 -22.62
C ASP A 387 5.99 8.82 -22.19
N GLN A 388 6.42 8.82 -20.94
CA GLN A 388 7.27 9.84 -20.33
C GLN A 388 8.63 9.27 -19.93
N ILE A 389 9.59 10.18 -19.69
CA ILE A 389 10.89 9.88 -19.09
C ILE A 389 10.87 10.48 -17.69
N ARG A 390 11.13 9.65 -16.70
CA ARG A 390 11.39 10.05 -15.33
C ARG A 390 12.88 10.26 -15.15
N ALA A 391 13.25 11.48 -14.76
CA ALA A 391 14.63 11.86 -14.43
C ALA A 391 14.78 11.92 -12.91
N ASP A 392 15.72 11.16 -12.37
CA ASP A 392 16.18 11.30 -10.99
C ASP A 392 17.29 12.34 -10.95
N LEU A 393 17.15 13.32 -10.09
CA LEU A 393 18.05 14.47 -9.96
C LEU A 393 18.66 14.50 -8.56
N THR A 394 19.94 14.85 -8.50
CA THR A 394 20.70 15.07 -7.26
C THR A 394 21.37 16.46 -7.30
N GLY A 395 21.66 17.05 -6.16
CA GLY A 395 22.28 18.38 -6.07
C GLY A 395 21.85 19.13 -4.81
N GLU A 396 21.46 20.40 -4.97
CA GLU A 396 20.94 21.22 -3.86
C GLU A 396 19.67 20.58 -3.23
N LEU A 397 18.91 19.86 -4.04
CA LEU A 397 17.77 19.06 -3.64
C LEU A 397 17.73 17.80 -4.49
N SER A 398 17.54 16.62 -3.86
CA SER A 398 17.29 15.38 -4.59
C SER A 398 15.81 15.26 -4.90
N LEU A 399 15.44 15.17 -6.18
CA LEU A 399 14.04 15.15 -6.62
C LEU A 399 13.87 14.36 -7.93
N THR A 400 12.64 14.01 -8.26
CA THR A 400 12.30 13.44 -9.57
C THR A 400 11.52 14.43 -10.43
N ALA A 401 11.71 14.34 -11.75
CA ALA A 401 10.99 15.10 -12.74
C ALA A 401 10.43 14.18 -13.83
N ASP A 402 9.20 14.41 -14.26
CA ASP A 402 8.60 13.71 -15.39
C ASP A 402 8.63 14.62 -16.63
N LEU A 403 9.18 14.13 -17.74
CA LEU A 403 9.34 14.85 -18.99
C LEU A 403 8.78 14.03 -20.15
N THR A 404 8.40 14.72 -21.22
CA THR A 404 8.16 14.03 -22.49
C THR A 404 9.48 13.56 -23.10
N THR A 405 9.44 12.50 -23.91
CA THR A 405 10.63 12.02 -24.64
C THR A 405 11.25 13.11 -25.51
N VAL A 406 10.42 13.98 -26.08
CA VAL A 406 10.86 15.12 -26.89
C VAL A 406 11.62 16.13 -26.04
N ALA A 407 11.10 16.54 -24.89
CA ALA A 407 11.76 17.49 -23.99
C ALA A 407 13.10 16.95 -23.47
N ALA A 408 13.16 15.66 -23.12
CA ALA A 408 14.39 15.02 -22.69
C ALA A 408 15.47 15.01 -23.79
N ALA A 409 15.09 14.76 -25.05
CA ALA A 409 15.98 14.82 -26.20
C ALA A 409 16.46 16.26 -26.51
N GLU A 410 15.56 17.26 -26.50
CA GLU A 410 15.90 18.67 -26.71
C GLU A 410 16.85 19.19 -25.63
N LEU A 411 16.63 18.80 -24.39
CA LEU A 411 17.56 19.11 -23.29
C LEU A 411 18.84 18.28 -23.32
N GLY A 412 18.93 17.23 -24.18
CA GLY A 412 20.08 16.35 -24.28
C GLY A 412 20.45 15.71 -22.95
N LEU A 413 19.44 15.22 -22.22
CA LEU A 413 19.63 14.66 -20.89
C LEU A 413 20.35 13.31 -20.96
N HIS A 414 21.36 13.17 -20.15
CA HIS A 414 22.05 11.91 -19.83
C HIS A 414 22.56 11.98 -18.39
N THR A 415 22.92 10.87 -17.81
CA THR A 415 23.52 10.84 -16.47
C THR A 415 24.74 11.76 -16.42
N GLY A 416 24.80 12.61 -15.39
CA GLY A 416 25.84 13.63 -15.23
C GLY A 416 25.49 14.98 -15.87
N THR A 417 24.35 15.14 -16.55
CA THR A 417 23.95 16.42 -17.14
C THR A 417 23.55 17.41 -16.06
N PRO A 418 24.23 18.58 -15.95
CA PRO A 418 23.82 19.65 -15.04
C PRO A 418 22.54 20.33 -15.56
N VAL A 419 21.59 20.54 -14.66
CA VAL A 419 20.28 21.17 -14.97
C VAL A 419 19.83 22.08 -13.85
N TRP A 420 18.93 23.00 -14.16
CA TRP A 420 18.19 23.78 -13.19
C TRP A 420 16.77 23.22 -13.09
N ALA A 421 16.36 22.83 -11.89
CA ALA A 421 14.99 22.36 -11.61
C ALA A 421 14.16 23.50 -11.00
N THR A 422 12.97 23.72 -11.50
CA THR A 422 12.04 24.74 -10.99
C THR A 422 10.67 24.15 -10.67
N VAL A 423 10.05 24.65 -9.59
CA VAL A 423 8.68 24.31 -9.21
C VAL A 423 7.95 25.58 -8.78
N LYS A 424 6.70 25.76 -9.23
CA LYS A 424 5.87 26.87 -8.77
C LYS A 424 5.39 26.63 -7.36
N ALA A 425 5.36 27.66 -6.51
CA ALA A 425 4.82 27.57 -5.16
C ALA A 425 3.37 27.05 -5.10
N ALA A 426 2.56 27.34 -6.12
CA ALA A 426 1.20 26.85 -6.23
C ALA A 426 1.07 25.34 -6.55
N GLN A 427 2.17 24.68 -6.89
CA GLN A 427 2.23 23.23 -7.16
C GLN A 427 2.85 22.43 -6.01
N THR A 428 3.26 23.11 -4.95
CA THR A 428 3.75 22.50 -3.72
C THR A 428 2.67 22.53 -2.65
N HIS A 429 2.47 21.42 -1.94
CA HIS A 429 1.53 21.31 -0.84
C HIS A 429 2.30 21.04 0.45
N ALA A 430 2.10 21.92 1.45
CA ALA A 430 2.63 21.71 2.77
C ALA A 430 1.49 21.31 3.73
N TYR A 431 1.75 20.35 4.63
CA TYR A 431 0.81 19.89 5.64
C TYR A 431 1.55 19.50 6.93
N PRO A 432 0.88 19.51 8.10
CA PRO A 432 1.51 19.19 9.40
C PRO A 432 2.11 17.78 9.43
N ALA A 433 3.33 17.66 10.02
CA ALA A 433 4.06 16.41 10.15
C ALA A 433 3.49 15.52 11.28
#